data_d9014d83ca2b8d41c98aee86be54fc0c
#
_entry.id   d9014d83ca2b8d41c98aee86be54fc0c
#
_cell.length_a   1.000
_cell.length_b   1.000
_cell.length_c   1.000
_cell.angle_alpha   90.00
_cell.angle_beta   90.00
_cell.angle_gamma   90.00
#
_symmetry.space_group_name_H-M   'P 1'
#
loop_
_entity.id
_entity.type
_entity.pdbx_description
1 polymer ?
#
loop_
_entity_poly.entity_id
_entity_poly.type
_entity_poly.pdbx_seq_one_letter_code
_entity_poly.pdbx_strand_id
1 'polypeptide(L)'
;MNKDIQLDKHESPDDRSLPIVMKRKLDHVILSYMARKIHVMLHSLDQATTTSQPLLYYLDERHKRTHRIAIYNPQELLLNNGLPFVGFVSLRRNSLNPLVLDELRALDKRLVAELVNSPGLLSYSSLELHEGNWCNLVLFGNANAKIHVTNNDTHTYAAYEFAPRCYEWIRLHNGFMPVGLAGNEMLLQRTKYYTFLEAHQRPILREVSYQQDS
;
A
#
# COMPACT_ATOMS: atom_id res chain seq x y z
N MET A 1 -26.25 44.22 -1.58
CA MET A 1 -25.04 43.96 -2.39
C MET A 1 -24.28 42.81 -1.69
N ASN A 2 -24.67 41.60 -1.98
CA ASN A 2 -23.97 40.39 -1.48
C ASN A 2 -22.81 40.10 -2.42
N LYS A 3 -21.59 40.12 -1.89
CA LYS A 3 -20.41 39.62 -2.58
C LYS A 3 -20.33 38.10 -2.31
N ASP A 4 -20.67 37.32 -3.31
CA ASP A 4 -20.39 35.90 -3.34
C ASP A 4 -18.87 35.71 -3.32
N ILE A 5 -18.36 35.17 -2.22
CA ILE A 5 -16.97 34.70 -2.13
C ILE A 5 -16.95 33.35 -2.83
N GLN A 6 -16.48 33.34 -4.07
CA GLN A 6 -16.06 32.11 -4.74
C GLN A 6 -14.89 31.52 -3.97
N LEU A 7 -15.14 30.39 -3.29
CA LEU A 7 -14.11 29.54 -2.76
C LEU A 7 -13.41 28.87 -3.96
N ASP A 8 -12.19 29.33 -4.23
CA ASP A 8 -11.27 28.68 -5.15
C ASP A 8 -11.18 27.18 -4.76
N LYS A 9 -11.60 26.34 -5.69
CA LYS A 9 -11.30 24.92 -5.66
C LYS A 9 -9.78 24.78 -5.77
N HIS A 10 -9.10 24.60 -4.66
CA HIS A 10 -7.71 24.15 -4.67
C HIS A 10 -7.67 22.81 -5.39
N GLU A 11 -7.40 22.83 -6.67
CA GLU A 11 -6.97 21.66 -7.43
C GLU A 11 -5.70 21.15 -6.74
N SER A 12 -5.77 19.94 -6.23
CA SER A 12 -4.60 19.20 -5.75
C SER A 12 -3.60 19.15 -6.91
N PRO A 13 -2.32 19.55 -6.71
CA PRO A 13 -1.36 19.58 -7.80
C PRO A 13 -1.27 18.19 -8.43
N ASP A 14 -1.42 18.15 -9.76
CA ASP A 14 -1.34 16.90 -10.54
C ASP A 14 -0.01 16.21 -10.19
N ASP A 15 -0.09 15.00 -9.63
CA ASP A 15 1.08 14.21 -9.22
C ASP A 15 2.10 14.04 -10.35
N ARG A 16 1.68 14.19 -11.62
CA ARG A 16 2.56 14.16 -12.80
C ARG A 16 3.61 15.27 -12.80
N SER A 17 3.29 16.42 -12.23
CA SER A 17 4.15 17.62 -12.23
C SER A 17 5.16 17.66 -11.08
N LEU A 18 4.95 16.87 -10.03
CA LEU A 18 5.81 16.91 -8.85
C LEU A 18 7.18 16.26 -9.08
N PRO A 19 8.27 16.84 -8.54
CA PRO A 19 9.58 16.20 -8.54
C PRO A 19 9.56 14.85 -7.81
N ILE A 20 10.39 13.89 -8.25
CA ILE A 20 10.47 12.53 -7.66
C ILE A 20 10.70 12.58 -6.14
N VAL A 21 11.51 13.52 -5.66
CA VAL A 21 11.77 13.68 -4.21
C VAL A 21 10.50 14.05 -3.44
N MET A 22 9.66 14.92 -4.02
CA MET A 22 8.38 15.29 -3.41
C MET A 22 7.40 14.12 -3.39
N LYS A 23 7.30 13.37 -4.48
CA LYS A 23 6.47 12.15 -4.57
C LYS A 23 6.87 11.14 -3.49
N ARG A 24 8.18 10.89 -3.33
CA ARG A 24 8.69 10.01 -2.29
C ARG A 24 8.31 10.48 -0.88
N LYS A 25 8.42 11.78 -0.59
CA LYS A 25 8.04 12.34 0.72
C LYS A 25 6.56 12.15 1.01
N LEU A 26 5.70 12.38 0.03
CA LEU A 26 4.25 12.18 0.17
C LEU A 26 3.92 10.71 0.42
N ASP A 27 4.49 9.80 -0.37
CA ASP A 27 4.29 8.36 -0.19
C ASP A 27 4.76 7.91 1.20
N HIS A 28 5.91 8.38 1.66
CA HIS A 28 6.42 8.08 2.99
C HIS A 28 5.48 8.54 4.10
N VAL A 29 4.88 9.73 3.97
CA VAL A 29 3.89 10.23 4.94
C VAL A 29 2.65 9.33 4.97
N ILE A 30 2.15 8.90 3.81
CA ILE A 30 0.99 8.02 3.71
C ILE A 30 1.30 6.65 4.33
N LEU A 31 2.42 6.04 3.97
CA LEU A 31 2.84 4.74 4.50
C LEU A 31 3.06 4.79 6.02
N SER A 32 3.66 5.86 6.54
CA SER A 32 3.84 6.08 7.98
C SER A 32 2.49 6.25 8.71
N TYR A 33 1.52 6.91 8.07
CA TYR A 33 0.16 7.00 8.58
C TYR A 33 -0.49 5.62 8.68
N MET A 34 -0.38 4.79 7.64
CA MET A 34 -0.94 3.44 7.61
C MET A 34 -0.30 2.55 8.68
N ALA A 35 1.03 2.62 8.87
CA ALA A 35 1.73 1.90 9.93
C ALA A 35 1.24 2.28 11.33
N ARG A 36 1.03 3.59 11.58
CA ARG A 36 0.46 4.06 12.85
C ARG A 36 -0.98 3.55 13.08
N LYS A 37 -1.79 3.45 12.04
CA LYS A 37 -3.15 2.87 12.16
C LYS A 37 -3.10 1.40 12.53
N ILE A 38 -2.21 0.61 11.92
CA ILE A 38 -1.99 -0.79 12.30
C ILE A 38 -1.59 -0.88 13.78
N HIS A 39 -0.64 -0.04 14.22
CA HIS A 39 -0.20 0.01 15.62
C HIS A 39 -1.36 0.29 16.58
N VAL A 40 -2.18 1.29 16.29
CA VAL A 40 -3.36 1.63 17.12
C VAL A 40 -4.35 0.47 17.18
N MET A 41 -4.63 -0.20 16.05
CA MET A 41 -5.53 -1.36 16.02
C MET A 41 -4.99 -2.52 16.87
N LEU A 42 -3.69 -2.79 16.81
CA LEU A 42 -3.06 -3.82 17.63
C LEU A 42 -3.20 -3.57 19.13
N HIS A 43 -3.05 -2.32 19.56
CA HIS A 43 -3.21 -1.96 20.99
C HIS A 43 -4.66 -1.98 21.47
N SER A 44 -5.64 -1.94 20.57
CA SER A 44 -7.05 -2.10 20.92
C SER A 44 -7.51 -3.55 21.04
N LEU A 45 -6.61 -4.52 20.72
CA LEU A 45 -6.90 -5.94 20.86
C LEU A 45 -6.75 -6.39 22.31
N ASP A 46 -7.72 -7.16 22.80
CA ASP A 46 -7.54 -7.92 24.04
C ASP A 46 -6.40 -8.92 23.84
N GLN A 47 -5.48 -9.00 24.81
CA GLN A 47 -4.28 -9.85 24.76
C GLN A 47 -4.58 -11.36 24.58
N ALA A 48 -5.84 -11.77 24.74
CA ALA A 48 -6.29 -13.16 24.58
C ALA A 48 -6.67 -13.56 23.14
N THR A 49 -6.59 -12.65 22.16
CA THR A 49 -7.06 -12.92 20.80
C THR A 49 -6.04 -13.74 20.01
N THR A 50 -5.96 -15.04 20.27
CA THR A 50 -5.26 -15.99 19.39
C THR A 50 -6.27 -16.47 18.37
N THR A 51 -6.28 -15.90 17.16
CA THR A 51 -7.18 -16.31 16.09
C THR A 51 -6.40 -17.04 14.99
N SER A 52 -6.98 -18.13 14.48
CA SER A 52 -6.48 -18.83 13.29
C SER A 52 -6.85 -18.12 11.97
N GLN A 53 -7.63 -17.04 12.05
CA GLN A 53 -8.06 -16.23 10.92
C GLN A 53 -7.50 -14.82 11.02
N PRO A 54 -7.27 -14.13 9.88
CA PRO A 54 -6.82 -12.76 9.89
C PRO A 54 -7.86 -11.84 10.56
N LEU A 55 -7.37 -10.90 11.36
CA LEU A 55 -8.20 -9.84 11.90
C LEU A 55 -8.41 -8.79 10.82
N LEU A 56 -9.66 -8.53 10.47
CA LEU A 56 -10.02 -7.58 9.41
C LEU A 56 -10.69 -6.35 10.02
N TYR A 57 -10.14 -5.18 9.72
CA TYR A 57 -10.70 -3.89 10.09
C TYR A 57 -11.02 -3.08 8.85
N TYR A 58 -12.15 -2.38 8.89
CA TYR A 58 -12.57 -1.41 7.87
C TYR A 58 -12.78 -0.08 8.58
N LEU A 59 -11.98 0.91 8.23
CA LEU A 59 -12.01 2.24 8.81
C LEU A 59 -12.54 3.23 7.76
N ASP A 60 -13.44 4.10 8.19
CA ASP A 60 -13.88 5.23 7.40
C ASP A 60 -12.91 6.40 7.63
N GLU A 61 -12.18 6.74 6.60
CA GLU A 61 -11.25 7.88 6.59
C GLU A 61 -11.96 9.16 6.14
N ARG A 62 -11.26 10.28 6.22
CA ARG A 62 -11.79 11.57 5.73
C ARG A 62 -12.26 11.43 4.28
N HIS A 63 -13.34 12.14 3.93
CA HIS A 63 -13.98 12.09 2.61
C HIS A 63 -14.54 10.72 2.22
N LYS A 64 -14.99 9.92 3.21
CA LYS A 64 -15.59 8.59 3.01
C LYS A 64 -14.67 7.60 2.27
N ARG A 65 -13.36 7.74 2.45
CA ARG A 65 -12.39 6.79 1.89
C ARG A 65 -12.28 5.58 2.78
N THR A 66 -12.09 4.44 2.16
CA THR A 66 -11.95 3.16 2.88
C THR A 66 -10.48 2.90 3.21
N HIS A 67 -10.23 2.46 4.44
CA HIS A 67 -8.95 1.92 4.86
C HIS A 67 -9.18 0.52 5.44
N ARG A 68 -8.79 -0.50 4.70
CA ARG A 68 -8.84 -1.89 5.15
C ARG A 68 -7.50 -2.30 5.73
N ILE A 69 -7.52 -2.95 6.90
CA ILE A 69 -6.34 -3.50 7.56
C ILE A 69 -6.60 -4.98 7.82
N ALA A 70 -5.78 -5.86 7.26
CA ALA A 70 -5.73 -7.28 7.55
C ALA A 70 -4.49 -7.57 8.39
N ILE A 71 -4.66 -8.15 9.58
CA ILE A 71 -3.58 -8.56 10.47
C ILE A 71 -3.58 -10.08 10.54
N TYR A 72 -2.51 -10.70 10.09
CA TYR A 72 -2.36 -12.16 10.02
C TYR A 72 -1.68 -12.73 11.27
N ASN A 73 -0.70 -12.01 11.85
CA ASN A 73 0.00 -12.41 13.05
C ASN A 73 0.19 -11.22 14.02
N PRO A 74 -0.81 -10.94 14.89
CA PRO A 74 -0.75 -9.81 15.80
C PRO A 74 0.41 -9.88 16.80
N GLN A 75 0.70 -11.09 17.32
CA GLN A 75 1.75 -11.27 18.32
C GLN A 75 3.13 -10.99 17.73
N GLU A 76 3.42 -11.54 16.57
CA GLU A 76 4.70 -11.31 15.91
C GLU A 76 4.87 -9.84 15.50
N LEU A 77 3.79 -9.15 15.07
CA LEU A 77 3.80 -7.72 14.78
C LEU A 77 4.16 -6.85 16.00
N LEU A 78 3.68 -7.23 17.19
CA LEU A 78 3.96 -6.51 18.43
C LEU A 78 5.37 -6.77 18.96
N LEU A 79 5.87 -7.99 18.81
CA LEU A 79 7.16 -8.41 19.38
C LEU A 79 8.36 -8.13 18.47
N ASN A 80 8.13 -7.93 17.17
CA ASN A 80 9.21 -7.78 16.22
C ASN A 80 9.79 -6.35 16.23
N ASN A 81 11.05 -6.25 16.62
CA ASN A 81 11.78 -4.98 16.67
C ASN A 81 12.30 -4.52 15.31
N GLY A 82 12.11 -5.32 14.25
CA GLY A 82 12.56 -4.95 12.91
C GLY A 82 11.62 -5.52 11.85
N LEU A 83 10.90 -4.66 11.11
CA LEU A 83 9.89 -5.07 10.14
C LEU A 83 10.27 -4.64 8.72
N PRO A 84 10.64 -5.58 7.84
CA PRO A 84 10.67 -5.31 6.41
C PRO A 84 9.27 -4.96 5.91
N PHE A 85 9.19 -4.00 4.98
CA PHE A 85 7.92 -3.66 4.37
C PHE A 85 7.99 -3.47 2.87
N VAL A 86 6.82 -3.57 2.23
CA VAL A 86 6.57 -3.13 0.86
C VAL A 86 5.43 -2.14 0.88
N GLY A 87 5.69 -0.94 0.33
CA GLY A 87 4.68 0.07 0.06
C GLY A 87 4.37 0.11 -1.43
N PHE A 88 3.09 0.10 -1.77
CA PHE A 88 2.61 0.21 -3.14
C PHE A 88 1.76 1.47 -3.24
N VAL A 89 2.09 2.36 -4.17
CA VAL A 89 1.28 3.55 -4.49
C VAL A 89 1.00 3.55 -5.97
N SER A 90 -0.23 3.76 -6.36
CA SER A 90 -0.64 3.67 -7.77
C SER A 90 -1.48 4.85 -8.21
N LEU A 91 -1.41 5.15 -9.51
CA LEU A 91 -2.37 5.99 -10.22
C LEU A 91 -3.18 5.11 -11.17
N ARG A 92 -4.46 5.06 -10.94
CA ARG A 92 -5.40 4.35 -11.80
C ARG A 92 -5.64 5.13 -13.10
N ARG A 93 -5.85 4.42 -14.21
CA ARG A 93 -6.30 5.03 -15.46
C ARG A 93 -7.67 5.69 -15.29
N ASN A 94 -7.86 6.87 -15.86
CA ASN A 94 -9.10 7.65 -15.70
C ASN A 94 -10.34 6.99 -16.33
N SER A 95 -10.12 6.24 -17.42
CA SER A 95 -11.23 5.65 -18.20
C SER A 95 -11.19 4.13 -18.15
N LEU A 96 -11.42 3.55 -16.95
CA LEU A 96 -11.53 2.10 -16.82
C LEU A 96 -12.93 1.63 -17.17
N ASN A 97 -13.00 0.54 -17.96
CA ASN A 97 -14.22 -0.20 -18.17
C ASN A 97 -14.74 -0.73 -16.81
N PRO A 98 -16.06 -0.64 -16.52
CA PRO A 98 -16.65 -1.20 -15.31
C PRO A 98 -16.26 -2.67 -15.04
N LEU A 99 -16.13 -3.50 -16.08
CA LEU A 99 -15.66 -4.89 -15.95
C LEU A 99 -14.24 -5.00 -15.37
N VAL A 100 -13.34 -4.07 -15.73
CA VAL A 100 -11.97 -4.03 -15.17
C VAL A 100 -12.01 -3.64 -13.69
N LEU A 101 -12.92 -2.75 -13.29
CA LEU A 101 -13.11 -2.39 -11.89
C LEU A 101 -13.65 -3.54 -11.06
N ASP A 102 -14.58 -4.32 -11.60
CA ASP A 102 -15.12 -5.50 -10.93
C ASP A 102 -14.07 -6.60 -10.83
N GLU A 103 -13.26 -6.80 -11.87
CA GLU A 103 -12.11 -7.71 -11.85
C GLU A 103 -11.07 -7.27 -10.79
N LEU A 104 -10.78 -5.95 -10.67
CA LEU A 104 -9.90 -5.42 -9.63
C LEU A 104 -10.38 -5.77 -8.22
N ARG A 105 -11.67 -5.56 -7.97
CA ARG A 105 -12.28 -5.87 -6.66
C ARG A 105 -12.25 -7.37 -6.34
N ALA A 106 -12.54 -8.20 -7.33
CA ALA A 106 -12.49 -9.65 -7.20
C ALA A 106 -11.07 -10.14 -6.92
N LEU A 107 -10.09 -9.61 -7.66
CA LEU A 107 -8.67 -9.92 -7.54
C LEU A 107 -8.12 -9.51 -6.16
N ASP A 108 -8.45 -8.31 -5.69
CA ASP A 108 -8.04 -7.83 -4.38
C ASP A 108 -8.61 -8.71 -3.24
N LYS A 109 -9.90 -9.06 -3.31
CA LYS A 109 -10.53 -9.95 -2.33
C LYS A 109 -9.89 -11.33 -2.32
N ARG A 110 -9.61 -11.89 -3.49
CA ARG A 110 -8.95 -13.18 -3.65
C ARG A 110 -7.52 -13.14 -3.09
N LEU A 111 -6.75 -12.11 -3.43
CA LEU A 111 -5.38 -11.94 -2.95
C LEU A 111 -5.33 -11.91 -1.43
N VAL A 112 -6.18 -11.13 -0.76
CA VAL A 112 -6.23 -11.06 0.71
C VAL A 112 -6.55 -12.41 1.33
N ALA A 113 -7.48 -13.19 0.74
CA ALA A 113 -7.83 -14.52 1.23
C ALA A 113 -6.68 -15.52 1.07
N GLU A 114 -5.93 -15.47 -0.02
CA GLU A 114 -4.80 -16.37 -0.29
C GLU A 114 -3.56 -16.02 0.55
N LEU A 115 -3.36 -14.73 0.83
CA LEU A 115 -2.22 -14.23 1.60
C LEU A 115 -2.17 -14.76 3.04
N VAL A 116 -3.29 -15.24 3.60
CA VAL A 116 -3.32 -15.89 4.93
C VAL A 116 -2.35 -17.06 5.02
N ASN A 117 -2.09 -17.73 3.90
CA ASN A 117 -1.20 -18.88 3.81
C ASN A 117 0.27 -18.52 3.50
N SER A 118 0.60 -17.22 3.45
CA SER A 118 1.95 -16.76 3.11
C SER A 118 2.84 -16.69 4.36
N PRO A 119 3.83 -17.59 4.51
CA PRO A 119 4.68 -17.63 5.71
C PRO A 119 5.41 -16.30 5.92
N GLY A 120 5.37 -15.77 7.15
CA GLY A 120 6.04 -14.53 7.53
C GLY A 120 5.38 -13.26 7.03
N LEU A 121 4.20 -13.33 6.40
CA LEU A 121 3.36 -12.17 6.17
C LEU A 121 2.63 -11.81 7.46
N LEU A 122 2.79 -10.57 7.94
CA LEU A 122 2.23 -10.13 9.21
C LEU A 122 1.00 -9.27 9.07
N SER A 123 1.00 -8.35 8.09
CA SER A 123 -0.20 -7.56 7.78
C SER A 123 -0.22 -7.09 6.33
N TYR A 124 -1.43 -6.84 5.84
CA TYR A 124 -1.72 -6.21 4.55
C TYR A 124 -2.76 -5.12 4.75
N SER A 125 -2.38 -3.89 4.51
CA SER A 125 -3.23 -2.70 4.67
C SER A 125 -3.45 -2.02 3.33
N SER A 126 -4.68 -1.60 3.04
CA SER A 126 -5.06 -0.91 1.79
C SER A 126 -5.84 0.34 2.12
N LEU A 127 -5.29 1.49 1.73
CA LEU A 127 -5.90 2.81 1.90
C LEU A 127 -6.32 3.37 0.54
N GLU A 128 -7.60 3.71 0.42
CA GLU A 128 -8.11 4.45 -0.72
C GLU A 128 -7.61 5.89 -0.67
N LEU A 129 -7.01 6.34 -1.75
CA LEU A 129 -6.58 7.70 -1.97
C LEU A 129 -7.63 8.48 -2.77
N HIS A 130 -7.27 9.67 -3.25
CA HIS A 130 -8.16 10.46 -4.11
C HIS A 130 -8.42 9.75 -5.44
N GLU A 131 -9.62 9.90 -6.00
CA GLU A 131 -10.03 9.40 -7.33
C GLU A 131 -9.92 7.87 -7.51
N GLY A 132 -10.08 7.12 -6.41
CA GLY A 132 -10.02 5.65 -6.46
C GLY A 132 -8.63 5.09 -6.69
N ASN A 133 -7.59 5.88 -6.41
CA ASN A 133 -6.22 5.41 -6.31
C ASN A 133 -6.00 4.69 -4.99
N TRP A 134 -4.99 3.85 -4.91
CA TRP A 134 -4.72 3.03 -3.73
C TRP A 134 -3.29 3.13 -3.27
N CYS A 135 -3.13 3.08 -1.95
CA CYS A 135 -1.86 2.84 -1.29
C CYS A 135 -1.97 1.55 -0.47
N ASN A 136 -1.05 0.62 -0.67
CA ASN A 136 -0.97 -0.60 0.13
C ASN A 136 0.33 -0.61 0.93
N LEU A 137 0.24 -1.08 2.18
CA LEU A 137 1.37 -1.34 3.06
C LEU A 137 1.35 -2.80 3.48
N VAL A 138 2.43 -3.52 3.19
CA VAL A 138 2.61 -4.93 3.55
C VAL A 138 3.78 -5.04 4.51
N LEU A 139 3.54 -5.64 5.68
CA LEU A 139 4.56 -5.86 6.70
C LEU A 139 4.93 -7.34 6.79
N PHE A 140 6.22 -7.61 6.92
CA PHE A 140 6.78 -8.95 6.97
C PHE A 140 7.57 -9.17 8.25
N GLY A 141 7.61 -10.42 8.74
CA GLY A 141 8.44 -10.81 9.88
C GLY A 141 9.93 -10.91 9.54
N ASN A 142 10.24 -11.15 8.27
CA ASN A 142 11.62 -11.18 7.75
C ASN A 142 11.67 -10.87 6.25
N ALA A 143 12.87 -10.58 5.75
CA ALA A 143 13.08 -10.17 4.36
C ALA A 143 12.75 -11.27 3.34
N ASN A 144 12.88 -12.55 3.73
CA ASN A 144 12.63 -13.69 2.83
C ASN A 144 11.13 -13.95 2.63
N ALA A 145 10.28 -13.52 3.55
CA ALA A 145 8.82 -13.70 3.47
C ALA A 145 8.20 -13.08 2.21
N LYS A 146 8.81 -12.05 1.64
CA LYS A 146 8.40 -11.47 0.36
C LYS A 146 8.32 -12.48 -0.78
N ILE A 147 9.22 -13.47 -0.80
CA ILE A 147 9.32 -14.47 -1.86
C ILE A 147 8.01 -15.26 -1.94
N HIS A 148 7.41 -15.59 -0.80
CA HIS A 148 6.16 -16.34 -0.74
C HIS A 148 4.99 -15.57 -1.33
N VAL A 149 4.94 -14.26 -1.11
CA VAL A 149 3.91 -13.39 -1.70
C VAL A 149 4.12 -13.23 -3.21
N THR A 150 5.37 -13.02 -3.65
CA THR A 150 5.66 -12.81 -5.08
C THR A 150 5.49 -14.06 -5.93
N ASN A 151 5.63 -15.24 -5.35
CA ASN A 151 5.44 -16.54 -6.03
C ASN A 151 3.97 -17.02 -6.01
N ASN A 152 3.05 -16.26 -5.44
CA ASN A 152 1.62 -16.54 -5.49
C ASN A 152 1.07 -16.26 -6.89
N ASP A 153 0.31 -17.19 -7.48
CA ASP A 153 -0.22 -17.07 -8.84
C ASP A 153 -1.14 -15.85 -9.01
N THR A 154 -1.99 -15.60 -8.01
CA THR A 154 -2.89 -14.43 -8.02
C THR A 154 -2.10 -13.13 -7.98
N HIS A 155 -1.02 -13.06 -7.18
CA HIS A 155 -0.12 -11.90 -7.16
C HIS A 155 0.60 -11.74 -8.50
N THR A 156 1.09 -12.83 -9.09
CA THR A 156 1.77 -12.82 -10.39
C THR A 156 0.85 -12.30 -11.49
N TYR A 157 -0.38 -12.80 -11.56
CA TYR A 157 -1.41 -12.30 -12.47
C TYR A 157 -1.69 -10.80 -12.25
N ALA A 158 -1.91 -10.40 -10.98
CA ALA A 158 -2.17 -9.01 -10.62
C ALA A 158 -1.06 -8.06 -11.05
N ALA A 159 0.20 -8.47 -10.84
CA ALA A 159 1.38 -7.62 -11.09
C ALA A 159 1.74 -7.52 -12.58
N TYR A 160 1.64 -8.60 -13.34
CA TYR A 160 2.20 -8.66 -14.70
C TYR A 160 1.14 -8.57 -15.79
N GLU A 161 -0.07 -9.08 -15.56
CA GLU A 161 -1.12 -9.10 -16.57
C GLU A 161 -2.20 -8.07 -16.33
N PHE A 162 -2.62 -7.92 -15.06
CA PHE A 162 -3.72 -7.01 -14.71
C PHE A 162 -3.25 -5.55 -14.53
N ALA A 163 -2.12 -5.32 -13.86
CA ALA A 163 -1.63 -3.97 -13.54
C ALA A 163 -1.49 -3.05 -14.77
N PRO A 164 -0.96 -3.50 -15.95
CA PRO A 164 -0.88 -2.66 -17.14
C PRO A 164 -2.23 -2.19 -17.67
N ARG A 165 -3.29 -2.96 -17.45
CA ARG A 165 -4.65 -2.63 -17.86
C ARG A 165 -5.30 -1.60 -16.93
N CYS A 166 -4.89 -1.58 -15.66
CA CYS A 166 -5.54 -0.83 -14.59
C CYS A 166 -4.84 0.50 -14.26
N TYR A 167 -3.51 0.52 -14.29
CA TYR A 167 -2.73 1.65 -13.80
C TYR A 167 -1.98 2.39 -14.91
N GLU A 168 -1.79 3.70 -14.71
CA GLU A 168 -0.86 4.52 -15.49
C GLU A 168 0.57 4.36 -14.96
N TRP A 169 0.70 4.31 -13.64
CA TRP A 169 1.97 4.06 -12.98
C TRP A 169 1.79 3.40 -11.61
N ILE A 170 2.86 2.75 -11.16
CA ILE A 170 3.01 2.19 -9.83
C ILE A 170 4.36 2.62 -9.27
N ARG A 171 4.39 3.02 -7.99
CA ARG A 171 5.60 3.15 -7.19
C ARG A 171 5.61 2.05 -6.14
N LEU A 172 6.65 1.21 -6.19
CA LEU A 172 6.83 0.10 -5.27
C LEU A 172 8.02 0.40 -4.37
N HIS A 173 7.74 0.75 -3.13
CA HIS A 173 8.72 1.07 -2.09
C HIS A 173 9.10 -0.20 -1.34
N ASN A 174 10.40 -0.42 -1.17
CA ASN A 174 10.92 -1.43 -0.26
C ASN A 174 11.66 -0.71 0.86
N GLY A 175 11.45 -1.15 2.08
CA GLY A 175 12.04 -0.49 3.23
C GLY A 175 12.03 -1.36 4.48
N PHE A 176 12.36 -0.73 5.58
CA PHE A 176 12.53 -1.36 6.86
C PHE A 176 12.12 -0.42 8.00
N MET A 177 11.50 -0.95 9.03
CA MET A 177 11.16 -0.25 10.27
C MET A 177 12.07 -0.78 11.38
N PRO A 178 13.11 -0.06 11.79
CA PRO A 178 14.19 -0.61 12.64
C PRO A 178 13.72 -0.93 14.07
N VAL A 179 12.69 -0.23 14.56
CA VAL A 179 12.12 -0.43 15.90
C VAL A 179 10.69 -0.96 15.80
N GLY A 180 10.36 -1.64 14.71
CA GLY A 180 9.01 -2.14 14.47
C GLY A 180 7.96 -1.02 14.42
N LEU A 181 6.70 -1.36 14.70
CA LEU A 181 5.60 -0.39 14.67
C LEU A 181 5.68 0.66 15.79
N ALA A 182 6.25 0.31 16.94
CA ALA A 182 6.34 1.20 18.10
C ALA A 182 7.25 2.42 17.86
N GLY A 183 8.31 2.26 17.05
CA GLY A 183 9.27 3.33 16.78
C GLY A 183 8.78 4.40 15.82
N ASN A 184 7.69 4.18 15.10
CA ASN A 184 7.17 5.06 14.04
C ASN A 184 8.19 5.48 12.96
N GLU A 185 9.39 4.90 12.98
CA GLU A 185 10.43 5.16 12.01
C GLU A 185 10.30 4.21 10.82
N MET A 186 10.28 4.77 9.62
CA MET A 186 10.13 4.02 8.38
C MET A 186 11.23 4.43 7.41
N LEU A 187 12.16 3.52 7.12
CA LEU A 187 13.30 3.77 6.26
C LEU A 187 13.04 3.18 4.87
N LEU A 188 12.96 4.05 3.86
CA LEU A 188 12.90 3.63 2.47
C LEU A 188 14.30 3.25 1.99
N GLN A 189 14.47 2.02 1.52
CA GLN A 189 15.73 1.51 0.99
C GLN A 189 15.80 1.58 -0.53
N ARG A 190 14.66 1.33 -1.19
CA ARG A 190 14.58 1.27 -2.66
C ARG A 190 13.17 1.57 -3.14
N THR A 191 13.07 2.27 -4.27
CA THR A 191 11.80 2.46 -4.98
C THR A 191 11.92 2.04 -6.43
N LYS A 192 10.97 1.23 -6.90
CA LYS A 192 10.76 0.90 -8.31
C LYS A 192 9.59 1.72 -8.83
N TYR A 193 9.80 2.39 -9.95
CA TYR A 193 8.80 3.18 -10.66
C TYR A 193 8.43 2.42 -11.93
N TYR A 194 7.19 1.98 -12.03
CA TYR A 194 6.63 1.35 -13.23
C TYR A 194 5.72 2.34 -13.92
N THR A 195 5.94 2.62 -15.20
CA THR A 195 5.08 3.46 -16.03
C THR A 195 4.52 2.59 -17.15
N PHE A 196 3.20 2.52 -17.24
CA PHE A 196 2.46 1.75 -18.23
C PHE A 196 1.91 2.69 -19.30
N LEU A 197 2.58 2.78 -20.45
CA LEU A 197 2.14 3.63 -21.57
C LEU A 197 0.84 3.08 -22.16
N GLU A 198 0.80 1.77 -22.41
CA GLU A 198 -0.35 1.05 -22.96
C GLU A 198 -0.66 -0.22 -22.16
N ALA A 199 -1.91 -0.70 -22.27
CA ALA A 199 -2.44 -1.82 -21.49
C ALA A 199 -1.72 -3.18 -21.74
N HIS A 200 -1.04 -3.33 -22.87
CA HIS A 200 -0.43 -4.60 -23.29
C HIS A 200 1.09 -4.50 -23.49
N GLN A 201 1.68 -3.35 -23.18
CA GLN A 201 3.13 -3.16 -23.28
C GLN A 201 3.82 -3.42 -21.94
N ARG A 202 5.09 -3.84 -22.02
CA ARG A 202 5.93 -3.92 -20.83
C ARG A 202 6.10 -2.52 -20.22
N PRO A 203 6.02 -2.38 -18.88
CA PRO A 203 6.21 -1.09 -18.25
C PRO A 203 7.65 -0.59 -18.43
N ILE A 204 7.78 0.73 -18.51
CA ILE A 204 9.08 1.38 -18.32
C ILE A 204 9.41 1.28 -16.84
N LEU A 205 10.55 0.65 -16.52
CA LEU A 205 11.02 0.47 -15.15
C LEU A 205 12.19 1.43 -14.87
N ARG A 206 12.06 2.20 -13.79
CA ARG A 206 13.16 2.95 -13.17
C ARG A 206 13.31 2.51 -11.73
N GLU A 207 14.53 2.32 -11.27
CA GLU A 207 14.83 1.96 -9.88
C GLU A 207 15.75 3.02 -9.23
N VAL A 208 15.46 3.36 -7.97
CA VAL A 208 16.26 4.28 -7.16
C VAL A 208 16.51 3.61 -5.82
N SER A 209 17.78 3.48 -5.43
CA SER A 209 18.21 3.03 -4.11
C SER A 209 18.59 4.24 -3.25
N TYR A 210 18.32 4.16 -1.96
CA TYR A 210 18.63 5.22 -1.02
C TYR A 210 19.73 4.75 -0.09
N GLN A 211 20.82 5.51 -0.03
CA GLN A 211 21.84 5.31 0.98
C GLN A 211 21.26 5.75 2.33
N GLN A 212 21.45 4.94 3.35
CA GLN A 212 21.24 5.36 4.72
C GLN A 212 22.51 6.11 5.12
N ASP A 213 22.39 7.38 5.45
CA ASP A 213 23.46 8.11 6.10
C ASP A 213 23.71 7.43 7.46
N SER A 214 24.86 6.81 7.57
CA SER A 214 25.33 6.06 8.76
C SER A 214 25.73 7.01 9.87
#